data_232b698e5dad0a876b07a517f190f9ed
#
_entry.id   232b698e5dad0a876b07a517f190f9ed
#
_cell.length_a   1.000
_cell.length_b   1.000
_cell.length_c   1.000
_cell.angle_alpha   90.00
_cell.angle_beta   90.00
_cell.angle_gamma   90.00
#
_symmetry.space_group_name_H-M   'P 1'
#
loop_
_entity.id
_entity.type
_entity.pdbx_description
1 polymer ?
#
loop_
_entity_poly.entity_id
_entity_poly.type
_entity_poly.pdbx_seq_one_letter_code
_entity_poly.pdbx_strand_id
1 'polypeptide(L)'
;MQEFPHSSFLFYRDANDSEMRISPFSDIFLFTKRRGYDSILGKEKMTAFFADYFFLPIYQILMEETTMKMIFQVEDKPKFGALVVFAIQQLLAIMAATLVVPIIVGNGMSSAAALFGAGVGTLVYVLFTAKKSPVFLGSSFAFIGSMSAAFAGATTMGAGVETGYVGLIIGAVCAGLVYVVIAAIVKVVGVKWINKLMPAVVIGPTVAIIGLSLAGNAVGDLTSGGVKVDGVSVAYPILALLGGLVTLTVTMLCSTFGKKTARLIPFIFGILAGYAFCLVFTLIGMATGNDGLKLLNFAYFTDLVADGVTLKTFLSIPDFTFLTAAKGLDGVSASYVLTVAVAYVPVAFVVFAEHIADHKNISSIIERDLLENPGLHRTLLGDGVGSMVGAFFGGCPNTTYGESVACVAITKNASVATIIAAAVGAILISFISPFIAFVNSIPSCVMGGVCMALYGFIAVSGLKMIQDVDLNKNKNLFVVSVILIAGIGGLTLTFGAVTITSVACALILGILANLLLKNAPEEE
;
A
#
# COMPACT_ATOMS: atom_id res chain seq x y z
N MET A 1 36.42 24.86 -14.62
CA MET A 1 35.93 23.69 -15.34
C MET A 1 35.29 22.78 -14.32
N GLN A 2 33.96 22.87 -14.18
CA GLN A 2 33.20 21.92 -13.33
C GLN A 2 32.76 20.76 -14.22
N GLU A 3 33.04 19.56 -13.79
CA GLU A 3 32.68 18.31 -14.48
C GLU A 3 31.15 18.19 -14.53
N PHE A 4 30.61 18.04 -15.74
CA PHE A 4 29.21 17.71 -15.97
C PHE A 4 28.99 16.20 -15.83
N PRO A 5 27.90 15.73 -15.21
CA PRO A 5 27.63 14.30 -15.09
C PRO A 5 27.34 13.66 -16.45
N HIS A 6 27.97 12.52 -16.68
CA HIS A 6 27.88 11.71 -17.89
C HIS A 6 26.53 11.01 -18.03
N SER A 7 25.49 11.66 -18.56
CA SER A 7 24.31 10.96 -19.12
C SER A 7 23.32 11.91 -19.80
N SER A 8 23.70 12.48 -20.94
CA SER A 8 22.75 13.19 -21.80
C SER A 8 22.58 12.38 -23.10
N PHE A 9 21.46 11.71 -23.28
CA PHE A 9 21.09 10.99 -24.49
C PHE A 9 20.02 11.76 -25.26
N LEU A 10 20.15 11.85 -26.58
CA LEU A 10 19.14 12.39 -27.46
C LEU A 10 18.57 11.30 -28.37
N PHE A 11 17.25 11.28 -28.51
CA PHE A 11 16.56 10.41 -29.45
C PHE A 11 16.50 11.05 -30.83
N TYR A 12 16.94 10.34 -31.87
CA TYR A 12 16.70 10.76 -33.25
C TYR A 12 16.25 9.60 -34.11
N ARG A 13 15.51 9.91 -35.17
CA ARG A 13 15.02 8.93 -36.15
C ARG A 13 15.82 9.09 -37.45
N ASP A 14 16.46 8.02 -37.87
CA ASP A 14 17.12 8.01 -39.18
C ASP A 14 16.05 7.86 -40.28
N ALA A 15 16.18 8.63 -41.37
CA ALA A 15 15.21 8.66 -42.45
C ALA A 15 15.05 7.33 -43.21
N ASN A 16 15.95 6.38 -42.97
CA ASN A 16 15.98 5.05 -43.65
C ASN A 16 15.81 3.85 -42.71
N ASP A 17 15.55 4.07 -41.41
CA ASP A 17 15.40 2.96 -40.45
C ASP A 17 14.12 3.15 -39.62
N SER A 18 13.36 2.08 -39.43
CA SER A 18 12.12 2.09 -38.64
C SER A 18 12.35 2.06 -37.14
N GLU A 19 13.58 1.90 -36.66
CA GLU A 19 13.94 1.82 -35.26
C GLU A 19 14.48 3.17 -34.71
N MET A 20 14.02 3.53 -33.52
CA MET A 20 14.49 4.68 -32.77
C MET A 20 15.77 4.30 -31.99
N ARG A 21 16.91 4.90 -32.30
CA ARG A 21 18.19 4.62 -31.63
C ARG A 21 18.57 5.75 -30.68
N ILE A 22 19.15 5.38 -29.53
CA ILE A 22 19.72 6.29 -28.55
C ILE A 22 21.21 6.45 -28.86
N SER A 23 21.68 7.67 -29.08
CA SER A 23 23.08 7.93 -29.39
C SER A 23 23.70 8.93 -28.40
N PRO A 24 24.97 8.73 -28.00
CA PRO A 24 25.68 9.71 -27.18
C PRO A 24 25.92 11.01 -27.95
N PHE A 25 25.99 12.12 -27.23
CA PHE A 25 26.15 13.50 -27.75
C PHE A 25 27.32 13.67 -28.73
N SER A 26 28.34 12.79 -28.70
CA SER A 26 29.49 12.77 -29.61
C SER A 26 29.14 12.49 -31.08
N ASP A 27 28.02 11.77 -31.35
CA ASP A 27 27.68 11.37 -32.72
C ASP A 27 26.95 12.46 -33.51
N ILE A 28 26.31 13.40 -32.83
CA ILE A 28 25.69 14.57 -33.44
C ILE A 28 26.78 15.49 -34.05
N PHE A 29 27.95 15.54 -33.42
CA PHE A 29 29.09 16.32 -33.90
C PHE A 29 29.71 15.74 -35.20
N LEU A 30 29.67 14.39 -35.34
CA LEU A 30 30.12 13.69 -36.55
C LEU A 30 29.15 13.88 -37.74
N PHE A 31 27.85 13.99 -37.45
CA PHE A 31 26.80 14.14 -38.44
C PHE A 31 26.80 15.54 -39.11
N THR A 32 27.06 16.61 -38.31
CA THR A 32 27.20 17.96 -38.82
C THR A 32 28.46 18.13 -39.67
N LYS A 33 29.57 17.46 -39.31
CA LYS A 33 30.81 17.47 -40.06
C LYS A 33 30.69 16.79 -41.45
N ARG A 34 29.83 15.78 -41.60
CA ARG A 34 29.59 15.08 -42.89
C ARG A 34 28.75 15.89 -43.88
N ARG A 35 28.00 16.93 -43.46
CA ARG A 35 27.14 17.74 -44.33
C ARG A 35 27.68 19.12 -44.70
N GLY A 36 28.93 19.47 -44.40
CA GLY A 36 29.58 20.71 -44.91
C GLY A 36 29.05 22.01 -44.31
N TYR A 37 28.44 21.98 -43.12
CA TYR A 37 27.94 23.20 -42.45
C TYR A 37 28.99 23.99 -41.70
N ASP A 38 30.28 23.62 -41.79
CA ASP A 38 31.39 24.26 -41.06
C ASP A 38 31.75 25.69 -41.57
N SER A 39 31.12 26.18 -42.66
CA SER A 39 31.55 27.42 -43.32
C SER A 39 30.74 28.68 -42.95
N ILE A 40 29.64 28.58 -42.21
CA ILE A 40 28.73 29.71 -42.01
C ILE A 40 28.82 30.34 -40.61
N LEU A 41 29.19 29.58 -39.57
CA LEU A 41 29.38 30.09 -38.20
C LEU A 41 30.53 29.34 -37.53
N GLY A 42 31.49 30.04 -36.93
CA GLY A 42 32.61 29.40 -36.20
C GLY A 42 32.09 28.48 -35.10
N LYS A 43 32.79 27.35 -34.86
CA LYS A 43 32.40 26.25 -33.96
C LYS A 43 31.87 26.69 -32.59
N GLU A 44 32.48 27.75 -32.00
CA GLU A 44 32.07 28.26 -30.68
C GLU A 44 30.73 29.01 -30.71
N LYS A 45 30.44 29.71 -31.81
CA LYS A 45 29.17 30.45 -31.94
C LYS A 45 27.98 29.53 -32.24
N MET A 46 28.20 28.41 -32.93
CA MET A 46 27.14 27.47 -33.25
C MET A 46 26.79 26.62 -32.03
N THR A 47 27.77 26.23 -31.21
CA THR A 47 27.54 25.55 -29.93
C THR A 47 26.82 26.46 -28.93
N ALA A 48 27.19 27.73 -28.85
CA ALA A 48 26.52 28.72 -28.02
C ALA A 48 25.07 28.99 -28.49
N PHE A 49 24.86 29.11 -29.80
CA PHE A 49 23.53 29.31 -30.38
C PHE A 49 22.58 28.15 -30.11
N PHE A 50 23.04 26.90 -30.30
CA PHE A 50 22.23 25.71 -29.96
C PHE A 50 22.01 25.54 -28.45
N ALA A 51 23.01 25.89 -27.63
CA ALA A 51 22.86 25.86 -26.17
C ALA A 51 21.84 26.88 -25.68
N ASP A 52 21.96 28.15 -26.15
CA ASP A 52 21.15 29.26 -25.64
C ASP A 52 19.74 29.31 -26.24
N TYR A 53 19.59 28.98 -27.52
CA TYR A 53 18.30 29.12 -28.21
C TYR A 53 17.48 27.84 -28.34
N PHE A 54 18.09 26.66 -28.21
CA PHE A 54 17.38 25.39 -28.33
C PHE A 54 17.41 24.59 -27.03
N PHE A 55 18.55 24.42 -26.39
CA PHE A 55 18.68 23.54 -25.23
C PHE A 55 18.31 24.23 -23.92
N LEU A 56 18.67 25.48 -23.71
CA LEU A 56 18.33 26.22 -22.49
C LEU A 56 16.80 26.41 -22.34
N PRO A 57 16.07 26.86 -23.40
CA PRO A 57 14.62 26.95 -23.34
C PRO A 57 13.93 25.61 -23.17
N ILE A 58 14.38 24.53 -23.88
CA ILE A 58 13.83 23.19 -23.73
C ILE A 58 14.15 22.62 -22.33
N TYR A 59 15.35 22.84 -21.83
CA TYR A 59 15.76 22.48 -20.47
C TYR A 59 14.96 23.28 -19.43
N GLN A 60 14.74 24.57 -19.63
CA GLN A 60 13.89 25.39 -18.75
C GLN A 60 12.43 24.92 -18.79
N ILE A 61 11.87 24.62 -19.97
CA ILE A 61 10.51 24.08 -20.11
C ILE A 61 10.41 22.70 -19.44
N LEU A 62 11.39 21.80 -19.62
CA LEU A 62 11.43 20.50 -18.97
C LEU A 62 11.63 20.60 -17.45
N MET A 63 12.40 21.60 -16.99
CA MET A 63 12.60 21.83 -15.55
C MET A 63 11.43 22.61 -14.93
N GLU A 64 10.72 23.46 -15.66
CA GLU A 64 9.45 24.06 -15.21
C GLU A 64 8.32 23.02 -15.12
N GLU A 65 8.28 22.01 -16.01
CA GLU A 65 7.36 20.88 -15.86
C GLU A 65 7.73 19.93 -14.72
N THR A 66 9.01 19.89 -14.27
CA THR A 66 9.47 18.97 -13.21
C THR A 66 9.33 19.54 -11.79
N THR A 67 9.18 20.83 -11.60
CA THR A 67 8.82 21.39 -10.28
C THR A 67 7.31 21.28 -10.07
N MET A 68 6.86 20.20 -9.41
CA MET A 68 5.46 20.04 -9.00
C MET A 68 5.11 21.06 -7.93
N LYS A 69 4.79 22.29 -8.32
CA LYS A 69 4.36 23.32 -7.39
C LYS A 69 3.06 22.88 -6.68
N MET A 70 3.14 22.66 -5.36
CA MET A 70 1.99 22.32 -4.55
C MET A 70 0.96 23.46 -4.55
N ILE A 71 -0.33 23.12 -4.67
CA ILE A 71 -1.44 24.07 -4.52
C ILE A 71 -1.57 24.47 -3.05
N PHE A 72 -1.40 23.50 -2.14
CA PHE A 72 -1.37 23.70 -0.69
C PHE A 72 -0.15 23.02 -0.10
N GLN A 73 0.62 23.77 0.65
CA GLN A 73 1.75 23.27 1.44
C GLN A 73 1.29 22.58 2.74
N VAL A 74 2.22 22.00 3.47
CA VAL A 74 1.96 21.19 4.67
C VAL A 74 1.19 21.98 5.75
N GLU A 75 1.55 23.24 5.96
CA GLU A 75 0.96 24.13 6.97
C GLU A 75 -0.30 24.88 6.50
N ASP A 76 -0.58 24.84 5.20
CA ASP A 76 -1.71 25.59 4.62
C ASP A 76 -3.05 25.01 5.12
N LYS A 77 -4.01 25.92 5.28
CA LYS A 77 -5.39 25.57 5.66
C LYS A 77 -6.32 25.92 4.49
N PRO A 78 -6.70 24.94 3.66
CA PRO A 78 -7.67 25.17 2.60
C PRO A 78 -8.97 25.75 3.13
N LYS A 79 -9.66 26.60 2.33
CA LYS A 79 -11.00 27.06 2.66
C LYS A 79 -11.94 25.86 2.81
N PHE A 80 -12.98 25.97 3.64
CA PHE A 80 -13.87 24.87 4.03
C PHE A 80 -14.33 24.00 2.84
N GLY A 81 -14.84 24.59 1.76
CA GLY A 81 -15.29 23.83 0.59
C GLY A 81 -14.16 23.04 -0.08
N ALA A 82 -12.97 23.63 -0.24
CA ALA A 82 -11.80 22.94 -0.77
C ALA A 82 -11.31 21.86 0.19
N LEU A 83 -11.28 22.16 1.50
CA LEU A 83 -10.91 21.20 2.55
C LEU A 83 -11.77 19.93 2.47
N VAL A 84 -13.09 20.07 2.39
CA VAL A 84 -14.03 18.95 2.29
C VAL A 84 -13.79 18.14 1.02
N VAL A 85 -13.63 18.79 -0.14
CA VAL A 85 -13.37 18.09 -1.41
C VAL A 85 -12.08 17.29 -1.35
N PHE A 86 -10.99 17.90 -0.90
CA PHE A 86 -9.70 17.21 -0.79
C PHE A 86 -9.69 16.12 0.28
N ALA A 87 -10.40 16.31 1.40
CA ALA A 87 -10.56 15.30 2.43
C ALA A 87 -11.34 14.08 1.91
N ILE A 88 -12.42 14.29 1.15
CA ILE A 88 -13.16 13.21 0.50
C ILE A 88 -12.27 12.47 -0.51
N GLN A 89 -11.48 13.19 -1.32
CA GLN A 89 -10.56 12.56 -2.27
C GLN A 89 -9.51 11.70 -1.57
N GLN A 90 -8.92 12.21 -0.49
CA GLN A 90 -7.95 11.47 0.32
C GLN A 90 -8.60 10.22 0.95
N LEU A 91 -9.79 10.36 1.52
CA LEU A 91 -10.54 9.26 2.13
C LEU A 91 -10.88 8.17 1.09
N LEU A 92 -11.40 8.56 -0.07
CA LEU A 92 -11.74 7.61 -1.14
C LEU A 92 -10.49 6.91 -1.70
N ALA A 93 -9.34 7.58 -1.75
CA ALA A 93 -8.08 6.98 -2.20
C ALA A 93 -7.62 5.84 -1.29
N ILE A 94 -7.75 6.00 0.04
CA ILE A 94 -7.27 5.00 1.01
C ILE A 94 -8.34 3.95 1.38
N MET A 95 -9.60 4.24 1.11
CA MET A 95 -10.72 3.47 1.65
C MET A 95 -10.73 2.03 1.17
N ALA A 96 -10.51 1.79 -0.14
CA ALA A 96 -10.53 0.44 -0.70
C ALA A 96 -9.51 -0.46 0.01
N ALA A 97 -8.26 -0.02 0.13
CA ALA A 97 -7.21 -0.78 0.80
C ALA A 97 -7.50 -1.00 2.29
N THR A 98 -8.00 0.02 3.00
CA THR A 98 -8.32 -0.08 4.43
C THR A 98 -9.44 -1.08 4.72
N LEU A 99 -10.47 -1.14 3.88
CA LEU A 99 -11.63 -2.02 4.07
C LEU A 99 -11.35 -3.48 3.67
N VAL A 100 -10.42 -3.70 2.73
CA VAL A 100 -10.07 -5.03 2.22
C VAL A 100 -9.37 -5.90 3.27
N VAL A 101 -8.47 -5.34 4.07
CA VAL A 101 -7.65 -6.09 5.03
C VAL A 101 -8.50 -6.92 6.02
N PRO A 102 -9.48 -6.36 6.74
CA PRO A 102 -10.32 -7.15 7.64
C PRO A 102 -11.16 -8.20 6.90
N ILE A 103 -11.58 -7.94 5.66
CA ILE A 103 -12.34 -8.90 4.84
C ILE A 103 -11.47 -10.12 4.51
N ILE A 104 -10.20 -9.91 4.15
CA ILE A 104 -9.25 -11.00 3.84
C ILE A 104 -8.93 -11.85 5.06
N VAL A 105 -8.68 -11.22 6.20
CA VAL A 105 -8.41 -11.94 7.46
C VAL A 105 -9.64 -12.72 7.92
N GLY A 106 -10.84 -12.21 7.64
CA GLY A 106 -12.09 -12.87 8.00
C GLY A 106 -12.35 -12.87 9.50
N ASN A 107 -12.77 -14.03 10.04
CA ASN A 107 -13.04 -14.25 11.46
C ASN A 107 -14.03 -13.24 12.08
N GLY A 108 -14.91 -12.65 11.28
CA GLY A 108 -15.87 -11.66 11.73
C GLY A 108 -15.29 -10.26 11.98
N MET A 109 -14.08 -9.97 11.48
CA MET A 109 -13.48 -8.63 11.62
C MET A 109 -14.34 -7.57 10.93
N SER A 110 -14.53 -6.44 11.60
CA SER A 110 -15.38 -5.34 11.14
C SER A 110 -14.61 -4.34 10.28
N SER A 111 -15.03 -4.18 9.01
CA SER A 111 -14.50 -3.14 8.11
C SER A 111 -14.78 -1.73 8.64
N ALA A 112 -15.92 -1.54 9.33
CA ALA A 112 -16.26 -0.28 9.99
C ALA A 112 -15.26 0.06 11.10
N ALA A 113 -14.97 -0.92 11.97
CA ALA A 113 -14.00 -0.74 13.05
C ALA A 113 -12.58 -0.49 12.51
N ALA A 114 -12.19 -1.17 11.43
CA ALA A 114 -10.90 -0.94 10.77
C ALA A 114 -10.79 0.48 10.20
N LEU A 115 -11.85 1.00 9.57
CA LEU A 115 -11.89 2.37 9.05
C LEU A 115 -11.83 3.41 10.19
N PHE A 116 -12.55 3.16 11.31
CA PHE A 116 -12.46 3.97 12.52
C PHE A 116 -11.03 3.97 13.08
N GLY A 117 -10.42 2.78 13.21
CA GLY A 117 -9.07 2.60 13.70
C GLY A 117 -8.03 3.32 12.84
N ALA A 118 -8.18 3.28 11.51
CA ALA A 118 -7.32 4.01 10.57
C ALA A 118 -7.44 5.53 10.77
N GLY A 119 -8.66 6.04 10.97
CA GLY A 119 -8.91 7.46 11.26
C GLY A 119 -8.24 7.90 12.57
N VAL A 120 -8.49 7.17 13.67
CA VAL A 120 -7.89 7.51 14.98
C VAL A 120 -6.37 7.35 14.95
N GLY A 121 -5.86 6.26 14.36
CA GLY A 121 -4.42 6.03 14.19
C GLY A 121 -3.74 7.16 13.43
N THR A 122 -4.38 7.67 12.36
CA THR A 122 -3.90 8.83 11.60
C THR A 122 -3.86 10.10 12.46
N LEU A 123 -4.89 10.37 13.28
CA LEU A 123 -4.87 11.52 14.18
C LEU A 123 -3.72 11.43 15.20
N VAL A 124 -3.47 10.24 15.75
CA VAL A 124 -2.32 9.98 16.63
C VAL A 124 -1.00 10.24 15.89
N TYR A 125 -0.87 9.73 14.67
CA TYR A 125 0.31 9.98 13.82
C TYR A 125 0.57 11.48 13.59
N VAL A 126 -0.47 12.24 13.27
CA VAL A 126 -0.38 13.69 13.06
C VAL A 126 0.09 14.43 14.32
N LEU A 127 -0.31 13.97 15.51
CA LEU A 127 0.17 14.53 16.79
C LEU A 127 1.66 14.28 16.99
N PHE A 128 2.14 13.05 16.79
CA PHE A 128 3.56 12.70 16.96
C PHE A 128 4.46 13.40 15.94
N THR A 129 3.99 13.57 14.71
CA THR A 129 4.72 14.27 13.64
C THR A 129 4.62 15.79 13.72
N ALA A 130 4.01 16.34 14.80
CA ALA A 130 3.81 17.77 15.02
C ALA A 130 3.15 18.47 13.82
N LYS A 131 2.22 17.79 13.14
CA LYS A 131 1.51 18.28 11.95
C LYS A 131 2.43 18.61 10.77
N LYS A 132 3.55 17.88 10.62
CA LYS A 132 4.53 18.14 9.55
C LYS A 132 4.56 17.06 8.46
N SER A 133 3.93 15.92 8.67
CA SER A 133 3.87 14.83 7.69
C SER A 133 2.44 14.65 7.17
N PRO A 134 2.17 14.92 5.89
CA PRO A 134 0.85 14.83 5.29
C PRO A 134 0.54 13.42 4.77
N VAL A 135 0.61 12.43 5.65
CA VAL A 135 0.37 11.01 5.33
C VAL A 135 -0.80 10.48 6.15
N PHE A 136 -1.67 9.70 5.52
CA PHE A 136 -2.74 8.95 6.16
C PHE A 136 -2.27 7.54 6.47
N LEU A 137 -2.60 7.02 7.67
CA LEU A 137 -2.35 5.63 8.05
C LEU A 137 -3.57 4.76 7.73
N GLY A 138 -3.35 3.58 7.17
CA GLY A 138 -4.41 2.61 6.92
C GLY A 138 -4.04 1.19 7.33
N SER A 139 -4.97 0.25 7.18
CA SER A 139 -4.79 -1.15 7.57
C SER A 139 -3.65 -1.82 6.79
N SER A 140 -2.64 -2.33 7.48
CA SER A 140 -1.43 -2.87 6.86
C SER A 140 -1.65 -4.26 6.25
N PHE A 141 -1.36 -4.40 4.96
CA PHE A 141 -1.35 -5.68 4.24
C PHE A 141 -0.25 -6.62 4.72
N ALA A 142 0.89 -6.08 5.15
CA ALA A 142 2.02 -6.87 5.64
C ALA A 142 1.64 -7.73 6.85
N PHE A 143 0.73 -7.26 7.69
CA PHE A 143 0.29 -7.97 8.88
C PHE A 143 -0.83 -8.97 8.65
N ILE A 144 -1.38 -9.16 7.44
CA ILE A 144 -2.45 -10.13 7.17
C ILE A 144 -2.06 -11.54 7.65
N GLY A 145 -0.84 -12.00 7.30
CA GLY A 145 -0.33 -13.28 7.76
C GLY A 145 -0.19 -13.37 9.29
N SER A 146 0.23 -12.29 9.94
CA SER A 146 0.35 -12.22 11.39
C SER A 146 -1.01 -12.21 12.09
N MET A 147 -1.99 -11.48 11.54
CA MET A 147 -3.38 -11.47 12.03
C MET A 147 -4.01 -12.87 11.90
N SER A 148 -3.84 -13.52 10.76
CA SER A 148 -4.30 -14.90 10.54
C SER A 148 -3.63 -15.88 11.51
N ALA A 149 -2.33 -15.71 11.78
CA ALA A 149 -1.60 -16.54 12.75
C ALA A 149 -2.09 -16.33 14.19
N ALA A 150 -2.54 -15.13 14.57
CA ALA A 150 -3.13 -14.87 15.87
C ALA A 150 -4.44 -15.66 16.06
N PHE A 151 -5.33 -15.68 15.06
CA PHE A 151 -6.56 -16.49 15.11
C PHE A 151 -6.25 -18.00 15.08
N ALA A 152 -5.35 -18.44 14.20
CA ALA A 152 -4.95 -19.83 14.10
C ALA A 152 -4.31 -20.34 15.41
N GLY A 153 -3.47 -19.51 16.05
CA GLY A 153 -2.86 -19.81 17.34
C GLY A 153 -3.90 -19.99 18.45
N ALA A 154 -4.91 -19.11 18.51
CA ALA A 154 -6.02 -19.24 19.46
C ALA A 154 -6.77 -20.57 19.25
N THR A 155 -7.15 -20.88 18.01
CA THR A 155 -7.83 -22.13 17.65
C THR A 155 -7.00 -23.36 18.01
N THR A 156 -5.70 -23.36 17.69
CA THR A 156 -4.78 -24.47 17.99
C THR A 156 -4.67 -24.76 19.50
N MET A 157 -4.81 -23.72 20.33
CA MET A 157 -4.80 -23.85 21.78
C MET A 157 -6.18 -24.17 22.39
N GLY A 158 -7.20 -24.40 21.55
CA GLY A 158 -8.57 -24.68 22.01
C GLY A 158 -9.30 -23.44 22.55
N ALA A 159 -8.79 -22.25 22.30
CA ALA A 159 -9.43 -20.98 22.66
C ALA A 159 -10.39 -20.51 21.57
N GLY A 160 -11.36 -19.68 21.95
CA GLY A 160 -12.34 -19.11 21.02
C GLY A 160 -11.76 -18.04 20.10
N VAL A 161 -12.57 -17.62 19.12
CA VAL A 161 -12.23 -16.54 18.18
C VAL A 161 -11.94 -15.21 18.91
N GLU A 162 -12.59 -14.98 20.04
CA GLU A 162 -12.42 -13.81 20.90
C GLU A 162 -10.98 -13.68 21.39
N THR A 163 -10.31 -14.79 21.71
CA THR A 163 -8.88 -14.81 22.05
C THR A 163 -8.02 -14.40 20.86
N GLY A 164 -8.43 -14.75 19.63
CA GLY A 164 -7.80 -14.25 18.41
C GLY A 164 -7.80 -12.72 18.35
N TYR A 165 -8.91 -12.08 18.72
CA TYR A 165 -9.00 -10.60 18.81
C TYR A 165 -8.06 -10.02 19.88
N VAL A 166 -7.86 -10.71 21.01
CA VAL A 166 -6.82 -10.30 21.97
C VAL A 166 -5.44 -10.36 21.32
N GLY A 167 -5.19 -11.40 20.52
CA GLY A 167 -3.95 -11.58 19.77
C GLY A 167 -3.69 -10.44 18.78
N LEU A 168 -4.72 -9.92 18.11
CA LEU A 168 -4.57 -8.76 17.23
C LEU A 168 -4.02 -7.53 17.99
N ILE A 169 -4.57 -7.25 19.18
CA ILE A 169 -4.13 -6.12 20.01
C ILE A 169 -2.72 -6.36 20.54
N ILE A 170 -2.44 -7.52 21.10
CA ILE A 170 -1.11 -7.89 21.60
C ILE A 170 -0.07 -7.80 20.49
N GLY A 171 -0.39 -8.33 19.31
CA GLY A 171 0.50 -8.32 18.15
C GLY A 171 0.82 -6.91 17.68
N ALA A 172 -0.20 -6.06 17.58
CA ALA A 172 0.01 -4.66 17.23
C ALA A 172 0.84 -3.91 18.27
N VAL A 173 0.65 -4.19 19.55
CA VAL A 173 1.49 -3.64 20.63
C VAL A 173 2.94 -4.11 20.49
N CYS A 174 3.17 -5.40 20.25
CA CYS A 174 4.51 -5.94 20.01
C CYS A 174 5.19 -5.28 18.81
N ALA A 175 4.47 -5.16 17.66
CA ALA A 175 4.99 -4.51 16.47
C ALA A 175 5.28 -3.01 16.69
N GLY A 176 4.36 -2.30 17.34
CA GLY A 176 4.51 -0.89 17.64
C GLY A 176 5.66 -0.62 18.63
N LEU A 177 5.90 -1.53 19.59
CA LEU A 177 7.07 -1.44 20.49
C LEU A 177 8.38 -1.57 19.71
N VAL A 178 8.46 -2.40 18.67
CA VAL A 178 9.62 -2.43 17.77
C VAL A 178 9.88 -1.04 17.18
N TYR A 179 8.83 -0.35 16.72
CA TYR A 179 8.97 1.02 16.19
C TYR A 179 9.44 2.02 17.25
N VAL A 180 8.93 1.90 18.49
CA VAL A 180 9.36 2.76 19.60
C VAL A 180 10.86 2.55 19.89
N VAL A 181 11.31 1.29 19.90
CA VAL A 181 12.73 0.96 20.12
C VAL A 181 13.58 1.49 18.97
N ILE A 182 13.19 1.25 17.71
CA ILE A 182 13.91 1.75 16.55
C ILE A 182 13.96 3.29 16.56
N ALA A 183 12.84 3.95 16.88
CA ALA A 183 12.79 5.41 16.98
C ALA A 183 13.74 5.96 18.05
N ALA A 184 13.84 5.30 19.20
CA ALA A 184 14.79 5.65 20.25
C ALA A 184 16.24 5.50 19.77
N ILE A 185 16.56 4.39 19.10
CA ILE A 185 17.88 4.15 18.52
C ILE A 185 18.21 5.22 17.46
N VAL A 186 17.27 5.48 16.53
CA VAL A 186 17.44 6.50 15.48
C VAL A 186 17.69 7.88 16.05
N LYS A 187 17.00 8.23 17.14
CA LYS A 187 17.19 9.52 17.81
C LYS A 187 18.59 9.69 18.39
N VAL A 188 19.22 8.60 18.86
CA VAL A 188 20.53 8.63 19.52
C VAL A 188 21.67 8.38 18.53
N VAL A 189 21.53 7.40 17.66
CA VAL A 189 22.61 6.88 16.78
C VAL A 189 22.49 7.38 15.34
N GLY A 190 21.31 7.92 14.94
CA GLY A 190 21.01 8.32 13.57
C GLY A 190 20.58 7.12 12.70
N VAL A 191 20.51 7.33 11.38
CA VAL A 191 19.90 6.38 10.43
C VAL A 191 20.91 5.48 9.68
N LYS A 192 22.23 5.73 9.81
CA LYS A 192 23.26 5.04 8.99
C LYS A 192 23.32 3.52 9.18
N TRP A 193 23.00 3.04 10.38
CA TRP A 193 23.00 1.60 10.70
C TRP A 193 21.90 0.81 9.97
N ILE A 194 20.78 1.48 9.67
CA ILE A 194 19.64 0.87 8.99
C ILE A 194 20.04 0.41 7.59
N ASN A 195 20.67 1.28 6.81
CA ASN A 195 21.13 0.95 5.46
C ASN A 195 22.16 -0.19 5.45
N LYS A 196 22.88 -0.39 6.58
CA LYS A 196 23.85 -1.47 6.72
C LYS A 196 23.21 -2.81 7.05
N LEU A 197 22.15 -2.80 7.88
CA LEU A 197 21.44 -4.01 8.30
C LEU A 197 20.44 -4.46 7.24
N MET A 198 19.74 -3.50 6.67
CA MET A 198 18.64 -3.71 5.72
C MET A 198 18.88 -2.88 4.44
N PRO A 199 19.85 -3.27 3.60
CA PRO A 199 20.05 -2.62 2.30
C PRO A 199 18.91 -2.93 1.34
N ALA A 200 18.80 -2.17 0.25
CA ALA A 200 17.75 -2.32 -0.76
C ALA A 200 17.63 -3.77 -1.30
N VAL A 201 18.76 -4.48 -1.43
CA VAL A 201 18.81 -5.89 -1.86
C VAL A 201 18.06 -6.85 -0.92
N VAL A 202 17.87 -6.48 0.35
CA VAL A 202 17.08 -7.24 1.34
C VAL A 202 15.64 -6.70 1.41
N ILE A 203 15.49 -5.38 1.54
CA ILE A 203 14.18 -4.76 1.76
C ILE A 203 13.27 -4.93 0.54
N GLY A 204 13.78 -4.65 -0.67
CA GLY A 204 12.98 -4.65 -1.88
C GLY A 204 12.27 -5.99 -2.13
N PRO A 205 13.00 -7.11 -2.19
CA PRO A 205 12.38 -8.43 -2.36
C PRO A 205 11.43 -8.77 -1.21
N THR A 206 11.75 -8.34 0.02
CA THR A 206 10.88 -8.61 1.19
C THR A 206 9.55 -7.85 1.08
N VAL A 207 9.55 -6.61 0.61
CA VAL A 207 8.31 -5.86 0.30
C VAL A 207 7.57 -6.52 -0.88
N ALA A 208 8.29 -6.95 -1.92
CA ALA A 208 7.68 -7.61 -3.07
C ALA A 208 6.91 -8.88 -2.69
N ILE A 209 7.45 -9.70 -1.80
CA ILE A 209 6.78 -10.95 -1.38
C ILE A 209 5.51 -10.69 -0.54
N ILE A 210 5.31 -9.54 0.07
CA ILE A 210 4.03 -9.21 0.74
C ILE A 210 2.89 -9.32 -0.28
N GLY A 211 3.03 -8.62 -1.41
CA GLY A 211 2.01 -8.69 -2.47
C GLY A 211 1.92 -10.06 -3.13
N LEU A 212 3.07 -10.68 -3.44
CA LEU A 212 3.12 -11.96 -4.15
C LEU A 212 2.59 -13.13 -3.32
N SER A 213 2.82 -13.14 -2.00
CA SER A 213 2.31 -14.19 -1.12
C SER A 213 0.78 -14.18 -0.99
N LEU A 214 0.15 -13.04 -1.23
CA LEU A 214 -1.30 -12.87 -1.20
C LEU A 214 -1.97 -13.12 -2.56
N ALA A 215 -1.19 -13.33 -3.63
CA ALA A 215 -1.72 -13.49 -4.99
C ALA A 215 -2.71 -14.66 -5.11
N GLY A 216 -2.46 -15.77 -4.40
CA GLY A 216 -3.37 -16.92 -4.37
C GLY A 216 -4.76 -16.58 -3.82
N ASN A 217 -4.84 -15.73 -2.81
CA ASN A 217 -6.13 -15.27 -2.25
C ASN A 217 -6.91 -14.43 -3.28
N ALA A 218 -6.23 -13.47 -3.93
CA ALA A 218 -6.87 -12.64 -4.95
C ALA A 218 -7.43 -13.47 -6.11
N VAL A 219 -6.67 -14.46 -6.59
CA VAL A 219 -7.10 -15.36 -7.68
C VAL A 219 -8.25 -16.28 -7.21
N GLY A 220 -8.20 -16.81 -5.98
CA GLY A 220 -9.27 -17.62 -5.39
C GLY A 220 -10.58 -16.85 -5.28
N ASP A 221 -10.52 -15.60 -4.85
CA ASP A 221 -11.69 -14.73 -4.69
C ASP A 221 -12.37 -14.41 -6.03
N LEU A 222 -11.63 -14.35 -7.16
CA LEU A 222 -12.19 -14.04 -8.47
C LEU A 222 -13.32 -15.01 -8.90
N THR A 223 -13.31 -16.23 -8.42
CA THR A 223 -14.29 -17.25 -8.79
C THR A 223 -15.42 -17.40 -7.77
N SER A 224 -15.50 -16.53 -6.75
CA SER A 224 -16.46 -16.58 -5.64
C SER A 224 -17.43 -15.41 -5.68
N GLY A 225 -18.75 -15.71 -5.62
CA GLY A 225 -19.80 -14.69 -5.42
C GLY A 225 -19.98 -14.34 -3.93
N GLY A 226 -20.89 -13.40 -3.66
CA GLY A 226 -21.23 -12.95 -2.29
C GLY A 226 -22.24 -13.84 -1.59
N VAL A 227 -23.04 -14.65 -2.32
CA VAL A 227 -24.00 -15.60 -1.73
C VAL A 227 -23.29 -16.93 -1.51
N LYS A 228 -23.29 -17.40 -0.26
CA LYS A 228 -22.66 -18.68 0.13
C LYS A 228 -23.66 -19.56 0.88
N VAL A 229 -23.64 -20.87 0.59
CA VAL A 229 -24.35 -21.91 1.33
C VAL A 229 -23.29 -22.89 1.83
N ASP A 230 -23.27 -23.17 3.12
CA ASP A 230 -22.25 -23.99 3.79
C ASP A 230 -20.80 -23.57 3.47
N GLY A 231 -20.59 -22.24 3.33
CA GLY A 231 -19.27 -21.67 3.03
C GLY A 231 -18.88 -21.71 1.55
N VAL A 232 -19.65 -22.37 0.68
CA VAL A 232 -19.39 -22.47 -0.76
C VAL A 232 -20.24 -21.46 -1.53
N SER A 233 -19.62 -20.75 -2.48
CA SER A 233 -20.35 -19.81 -3.35
C SER A 233 -21.36 -20.58 -4.23
N VAL A 234 -22.59 -20.09 -4.29
CA VAL A 234 -23.64 -20.63 -5.17
C VAL A 234 -23.56 -20.06 -6.59
N ALA A 235 -22.88 -18.96 -6.78
CA ALA A 235 -22.75 -18.32 -8.09
C ALA A 235 -21.90 -19.16 -9.06
N TYR A 236 -22.23 -19.09 -10.35
CA TYR A 236 -21.40 -19.69 -11.39
C TYR A 236 -19.99 -19.09 -11.38
N PRO A 237 -18.92 -19.91 -11.23
CA PRO A 237 -17.54 -19.40 -11.10
C PRO A 237 -17.10 -18.53 -12.28
N ILE A 238 -17.55 -18.88 -13.52
CA ILE A 238 -17.24 -18.08 -14.71
C ILE A 238 -17.87 -16.68 -14.65
N LEU A 239 -19.07 -16.57 -14.09
CA LEU A 239 -19.77 -15.29 -13.96
C LEU A 239 -19.12 -14.43 -12.87
N ALA A 240 -18.72 -15.04 -11.76
CA ALA A 240 -17.95 -14.39 -10.72
C ALA A 240 -16.62 -13.87 -11.29
N LEU A 241 -15.89 -14.72 -12.04
CA LEU A 241 -14.65 -14.33 -12.72
C LEU A 241 -14.84 -13.11 -13.63
N LEU A 242 -15.91 -13.07 -14.43
CA LEU A 242 -16.21 -11.92 -15.29
C LEU A 242 -16.43 -10.64 -14.45
N GLY A 243 -17.16 -10.73 -13.33
CA GLY A 243 -17.36 -9.61 -12.41
C GLY A 243 -16.04 -9.06 -11.84
N GLY A 244 -15.16 -9.96 -11.44
CA GLY A 244 -13.81 -9.60 -10.97
C GLY A 244 -12.93 -8.99 -12.07
N LEU A 245 -12.98 -9.55 -13.29
CA LEU A 245 -12.25 -9.00 -14.44
C LEU A 245 -12.78 -7.62 -14.88
N VAL A 246 -14.10 -7.37 -14.79
CA VAL A 246 -14.67 -6.03 -15.01
C VAL A 246 -14.09 -5.05 -13.99
N THR A 247 -14.05 -5.43 -12.70
CA THR A 247 -13.47 -4.61 -11.65
C THR A 247 -12.01 -4.27 -11.94
N LEU A 248 -11.20 -5.26 -12.25
CA LEU A 248 -9.77 -5.10 -12.55
C LEU A 248 -9.57 -4.21 -13.79
N THR A 249 -10.31 -4.49 -14.87
CA THR A 249 -10.20 -3.75 -16.14
C THR A 249 -10.56 -2.28 -15.96
N VAL A 250 -11.67 -1.97 -15.28
CA VAL A 250 -12.08 -0.58 -15.04
C VAL A 250 -11.06 0.11 -14.12
N THR A 251 -10.54 -0.58 -13.10
CA THR A 251 -9.46 -0.03 -12.25
C THR A 251 -8.23 0.34 -13.09
N MET A 252 -7.76 -0.56 -13.96
CA MET A 252 -6.61 -0.31 -14.85
C MET A 252 -6.88 0.85 -15.82
N LEU A 253 -8.05 0.89 -16.44
CA LEU A 253 -8.41 1.95 -17.38
C LEU A 253 -8.50 3.31 -16.68
N CYS A 254 -9.12 3.37 -15.50
CA CYS A 254 -9.19 4.60 -14.71
C CYS A 254 -7.81 5.07 -14.24
N SER A 255 -6.95 4.16 -13.85
CA SER A 255 -5.59 4.48 -13.40
C SER A 255 -4.71 5.02 -14.53
N THR A 256 -4.82 4.42 -15.74
CA THR A 256 -3.94 4.73 -16.89
C THR A 256 -4.47 5.88 -17.75
N PHE A 257 -5.73 5.79 -18.16
CA PHE A 257 -6.35 6.74 -19.09
C PHE A 257 -7.26 7.75 -18.40
N GLY A 258 -7.56 7.55 -17.10
CA GLY A 258 -8.42 8.42 -16.34
C GLY A 258 -7.89 9.85 -16.22
N LYS A 259 -8.80 10.83 -16.23
CA LYS A 259 -8.47 12.24 -16.00
C LYS A 259 -8.79 12.61 -14.56
N LYS A 260 -7.92 13.42 -13.95
CA LYS A 260 -8.12 13.97 -12.58
C LYS A 260 -8.74 12.95 -11.59
N THR A 261 -10.04 13.05 -11.32
CA THR A 261 -10.74 12.25 -10.31
C THR A 261 -10.70 10.74 -10.61
N ALA A 262 -10.90 10.31 -11.86
CA ALA A 262 -10.87 8.89 -12.20
C ALA A 262 -9.50 8.26 -11.95
N ARG A 263 -8.42 9.00 -12.22
CA ARG A 263 -7.05 8.57 -11.95
C ARG A 263 -6.72 8.56 -10.45
N LEU A 264 -7.40 9.42 -9.68
CA LEU A 264 -7.19 9.54 -8.24
C LEU A 264 -7.80 8.38 -7.44
N ILE A 265 -8.99 7.92 -7.84
CA ILE A 265 -9.76 6.89 -7.13
C ILE A 265 -10.13 5.70 -8.04
N PRO A 266 -9.15 5.09 -8.74
CA PRO A 266 -9.41 4.05 -9.73
C PRO A 266 -10.08 2.82 -9.12
N PHE A 267 -9.72 2.44 -7.89
CA PHE A 267 -10.28 1.30 -7.19
C PHE A 267 -11.77 1.46 -6.91
N ILE A 268 -12.21 2.68 -6.55
CA ILE A 268 -13.64 2.95 -6.31
C ILE A 268 -14.44 2.78 -7.60
N PHE A 269 -13.95 3.31 -8.73
CA PHE A 269 -14.61 3.10 -10.02
C PHE A 269 -14.64 1.63 -10.42
N GLY A 270 -13.55 0.89 -10.17
CA GLY A 270 -13.51 -0.55 -10.40
C GLY A 270 -14.53 -1.31 -9.57
N ILE A 271 -14.58 -1.04 -8.26
CA ILE A 271 -15.56 -1.65 -7.34
C ILE A 271 -16.98 -1.37 -7.82
N LEU A 272 -17.32 -0.10 -8.11
CA LEU A 272 -18.67 0.27 -8.55
C LEU A 272 -19.05 -0.40 -9.87
N ALA A 273 -18.13 -0.51 -10.83
CA ALA A 273 -18.38 -1.18 -12.10
C ALA A 273 -18.60 -2.68 -11.93
N GLY A 274 -17.73 -3.36 -11.16
CA GLY A 274 -17.87 -4.77 -10.84
C GLY A 274 -19.14 -5.06 -10.03
N TYR A 275 -19.45 -4.20 -9.06
CA TYR A 275 -20.68 -4.28 -8.27
C TYR A 275 -21.93 -4.13 -9.16
N ALA A 276 -21.94 -3.14 -10.07
CA ALA A 276 -23.04 -2.94 -11.02
C ALA A 276 -23.22 -4.16 -11.94
N PHE A 277 -22.12 -4.75 -12.44
CA PHE A 277 -22.16 -6.00 -13.19
C PHE A 277 -22.82 -7.12 -12.36
N CYS A 278 -22.34 -7.33 -11.14
CA CYS A 278 -22.89 -8.36 -10.24
C CYS A 278 -24.37 -8.09 -9.90
N LEU A 279 -24.77 -6.82 -9.75
CA LEU A 279 -26.14 -6.42 -9.48
C LEU A 279 -27.08 -6.82 -10.62
N VAL A 280 -26.71 -6.53 -11.88
CA VAL A 280 -27.52 -6.89 -13.05
C VAL A 280 -27.79 -8.40 -13.09
N PHE A 281 -26.76 -9.23 -12.95
CA PHE A 281 -26.93 -10.69 -12.97
C PHE A 281 -27.70 -11.21 -11.76
N THR A 282 -27.51 -10.62 -10.58
CA THR A 282 -28.28 -10.99 -9.39
C THR A 282 -29.78 -10.71 -9.57
N LEU A 283 -30.14 -9.56 -10.16
CA LEU A 283 -31.54 -9.22 -10.44
C LEU A 283 -32.16 -10.18 -11.46
N ILE A 284 -31.40 -10.57 -12.52
CA ILE A 284 -31.82 -11.61 -13.47
C ILE A 284 -32.01 -12.94 -12.75
N GLY A 285 -31.08 -13.34 -11.87
CA GLY A 285 -31.15 -14.56 -11.08
C GLY A 285 -32.37 -14.61 -10.15
N MET A 286 -32.72 -13.47 -9.54
CA MET A 286 -33.92 -13.34 -8.74
C MET A 286 -35.21 -13.47 -9.58
N ALA A 287 -35.24 -12.84 -10.75
CA ALA A 287 -36.39 -12.88 -11.66
C ALA A 287 -36.61 -14.28 -12.29
N THR A 288 -35.54 -15.02 -12.54
CA THR A 288 -35.56 -16.35 -13.19
C THR A 288 -35.54 -17.52 -12.19
N GLY A 289 -35.35 -17.24 -10.90
CA GLY A 289 -35.16 -18.29 -9.88
C GLY A 289 -33.84 -19.06 -9.99
N ASN A 290 -32.84 -18.52 -10.71
CA ASN A 290 -31.53 -19.16 -10.90
C ASN A 290 -30.53 -18.66 -9.88
N ASP A 291 -30.21 -19.47 -8.87
CA ASP A 291 -29.26 -19.12 -7.80
C ASP A 291 -27.82 -18.94 -8.31
N GLY A 292 -27.44 -19.64 -9.40
CA GLY A 292 -26.13 -19.50 -10.02
C GLY A 292 -25.81 -18.09 -10.57
N LEU A 293 -26.84 -17.25 -10.76
CA LEU A 293 -26.69 -15.87 -11.18
C LEU A 293 -26.65 -14.88 -10.00
N LYS A 294 -26.89 -15.34 -8.76
CA LYS A 294 -26.93 -14.49 -7.57
C LYS A 294 -25.52 -14.23 -7.03
N LEU A 295 -24.90 -13.15 -7.46
CA LEU A 295 -23.56 -12.73 -7.05
C LEU A 295 -23.57 -11.84 -5.80
N LEU A 296 -24.62 -11.01 -5.60
CA LEU A 296 -24.77 -10.10 -4.47
C LEU A 296 -25.65 -10.71 -3.39
N ASN A 297 -25.24 -10.53 -2.12
CA ASN A 297 -26.04 -10.83 -0.96
C ASN A 297 -26.76 -9.58 -0.45
N PHE A 298 -28.08 -9.53 -0.63
CA PHE A 298 -28.90 -8.41 -0.17
C PHE A 298 -29.28 -8.48 1.32
N ALA A 299 -28.94 -9.56 2.02
CA ALA A 299 -29.25 -9.69 3.45
C ALA A 299 -28.71 -8.50 4.25
N TYR A 300 -27.51 -8.00 3.92
CA TYR A 300 -26.92 -6.83 4.57
C TYR A 300 -27.79 -5.57 4.53
N PHE A 301 -28.64 -5.42 3.49
CA PHE A 301 -29.56 -4.30 3.37
C PHE A 301 -30.91 -4.61 4.00
N THR A 302 -31.41 -5.84 3.85
CA THR A 302 -32.70 -6.24 4.46
C THR A 302 -32.61 -6.28 5.97
N ASP A 303 -31.47 -6.68 6.53
CA ASP A 303 -31.24 -6.69 7.97
C ASP A 303 -31.24 -5.30 8.60
N LEU A 304 -30.88 -4.25 7.82
CA LEU A 304 -30.97 -2.84 8.29
C LEU A 304 -32.39 -2.40 8.60
N VAL A 305 -33.38 -3.02 7.97
CA VAL A 305 -34.80 -2.64 8.09
C VAL A 305 -35.66 -3.76 8.66
N ALA A 306 -35.06 -4.86 9.11
CA ALA A 306 -35.76 -6.04 9.63
C ALA A 306 -36.66 -5.69 10.82
N ASP A 307 -36.19 -4.81 11.72
CA ASP A 307 -36.92 -4.33 12.89
C ASP A 307 -37.71 -3.01 12.62
N GLY A 308 -37.93 -2.68 11.33
CA GLY A 308 -38.48 -1.40 10.88
C GLY A 308 -37.39 -0.31 10.74
N VAL A 309 -37.79 0.85 10.23
CA VAL A 309 -36.88 2.00 10.07
C VAL A 309 -36.65 2.69 11.40
N THR A 310 -35.46 2.56 11.95
CA THR A 310 -35.06 3.12 13.25
C THR A 310 -33.76 3.93 13.10
N LEU A 311 -33.29 4.55 14.19
CA LEU A 311 -31.98 5.23 14.17
C LEU A 311 -30.84 4.24 13.80
N LYS A 312 -30.94 2.99 14.21
CA LYS A 312 -29.95 1.94 13.88
C LYS A 312 -29.89 1.62 12.38
N THR A 313 -30.97 1.87 11.62
CA THR A 313 -30.98 1.77 10.17
C THR A 313 -29.94 2.69 9.52
N PHE A 314 -29.69 3.85 10.13
CA PHE A 314 -28.77 4.86 9.58
C PHE A 314 -27.45 4.94 10.32
N LEU A 315 -27.44 4.70 11.64
CA LEU A 315 -26.26 4.83 12.50
C LEU A 315 -26.10 3.61 13.38
N SER A 316 -24.92 2.99 13.33
CA SER A 316 -24.53 1.89 14.21
C SER A 316 -23.13 2.15 14.80
N ILE A 317 -22.92 1.63 15.99
CA ILE A 317 -21.57 1.62 16.59
C ILE A 317 -20.77 0.51 15.91
N PRO A 318 -19.55 0.79 15.39
CA PRO A 318 -18.70 -0.25 14.87
C PRO A 318 -18.39 -1.35 15.90
N ASP A 319 -18.25 -2.59 15.44
CA ASP A 319 -17.85 -3.71 16.29
C ASP A 319 -16.37 -3.58 16.66
N PHE A 320 -16.09 -2.76 17.65
CA PHE A 320 -14.72 -2.47 18.07
C PHE A 320 -14.02 -3.73 18.58
N THR A 321 -12.81 -3.94 18.10
CA THR A 321 -11.96 -5.08 18.43
C THR A 321 -11.77 -5.25 19.93
N PHE A 322 -11.54 -4.19 20.69
CA PHE A 322 -11.33 -4.27 22.14
C PHE A 322 -12.55 -4.82 22.89
N LEU A 323 -13.78 -4.61 22.40
CA LEU A 323 -14.99 -5.15 23.02
C LEU A 323 -15.09 -6.67 22.84
N THR A 324 -14.74 -7.19 21.66
CA THR A 324 -14.67 -8.63 21.39
C THR A 324 -13.49 -9.26 22.12
N ALA A 325 -12.33 -8.62 22.10
CA ALA A 325 -11.13 -9.05 22.80
C ALA A 325 -11.36 -9.19 24.32
N ALA A 326 -12.11 -8.26 24.93
CA ALA A 326 -12.40 -8.32 26.37
C ALA A 326 -13.08 -9.64 26.80
N LYS A 327 -13.79 -10.32 25.88
CA LYS A 327 -14.45 -11.62 26.13
C LYS A 327 -13.49 -12.81 26.00
N GLY A 328 -12.32 -12.62 25.39
CA GLY A 328 -11.35 -13.68 25.11
C GLY A 328 -10.13 -13.65 26.02
N LEU A 329 -10.11 -12.82 27.06
CA LEU A 329 -8.95 -12.67 27.95
C LEU A 329 -8.59 -13.95 28.72
N ASP A 330 -9.57 -14.75 29.09
CA ASP A 330 -9.39 -16.01 29.83
C ASP A 330 -8.64 -17.07 29.00
N GLY A 331 -8.67 -16.98 27.68
CA GLY A 331 -7.95 -17.87 26.76
C GLY A 331 -6.47 -17.50 26.55
N VAL A 332 -5.98 -16.40 27.15
CA VAL A 332 -4.63 -15.90 26.92
C VAL A 332 -3.63 -16.62 27.80
N SER A 333 -2.72 -17.38 27.19
CA SER A 333 -1.57 -18.01 27.86
C SER A 333 -0.25 -17.32 27.49
N ALA A 334 0.79 -17.55 28.28
CA ALA A 334 2.13 -17.03 27.95
C ALA A 334 2.66 -17.58 26.61
N SER A 335 2.34 -18.84 26.27
CA SER A 335 2.69 -19.45 24.99
C SER A 335 1.93 -18.79 23.83
N TYR A 336 0.67 -18.40 24.04
CA TYR A 336 -0.09 -17.65 23.03
C TYR A 336 0.51 -16.26 22.77
N VAL A 337 0.85 -15.53 23.83
CA VAL A 337 1.53 -14.22 23.71
C VAL A 337 2.83 -14.35 22.91
N LEU A 338 3.63 -15.39 23.20
CA LEU A 338 4.87 -15.66 22.47
C LEU A 338 4.59 -15.97 20.99
N THR A 339 3.58 -16.79 20.69
CA THR A 339 3.15 -17.10 19.32
C THR A 339 2.82 -15.83 18.54
N VAL A 340 2.02 -14.96 19.12
CA VAL A 340 1.61 -13.69 18.52
C VAL A 340 2.82 -12.76 18.35
N ALA A 341 3.68 -12.63 19.36
CA ALA A 341 4.87 -11.78 19.29
C ALA A 341 5.81 -12.23 18.15
N VAL A 342 6.05 -13.54 18.02
CA VAL A 342 6.89 -14.10 16.94
C VAL A 342 6.27 -13.89 15.56
N ALA A 343 4.95 -13.88 15.44
CA ALA A 343 4.27 -13.60 14.18
C ALA A 343 4.35 -12.11 13.77
N TYR A 344 4.36 -11.17 14.74
CA TYR A 344 4.27 -9.74 14.45
C TYR A 344 5.61 -9.01 14.44
N VAL A 345 6.51 -9.34 15.38
CA VAL A 345 7.79 -8.62 15.55
C VAL A 345 8.65 -8.61 14.28
N PRO A 346 8.89 -9.73 13.57
CA PRO A 346 9.68 -9.70 12.36
C PRO A 346 9.01 -8.87 11.24
N VAL A 347 7.68 -8.90 11.13
CA VAL A 347 6.94 -8.14 10.12
C VAL A 347 7.06 -6.63 10.38
N ALA A 348 7.17 -6.18 11.63
CA ALA A 348 7.41 -4.79 11.96
C ALA A 348 8.69 -4.22 11.31
N PHE A 349 9.74 -5.03 11.15
CA PHE A 349 10.94 -4.59 10.42
C PHE A 349 10.71 -4.42 8.91
N VAL A 350 9.80 -5.22 8.33
CA VAL A 350 9.41 -5.06 6.91
C VAL A 350 8.64 -3.77 6.71
N VAL A 351 7.64 -3.54 7.55
CA VAL A 351 6.80 -2.33 7.50
C VAL A 351 7.60 -1.07 7.86
N PHE A 352 8.62 -1.19 8.71
CA PHE A 352 9.58 -0.12 8.95
C PHE A 352 10.31 0.31 7.66
N ALA A 353 10.66 -0.64 6.79
CA ALA A 353 11.30 -0.32 5.52
C ALA A 353 10.31 0.37 4.54
N GLU A 354 9.05 -0.07 4.53
CA GLU A 354 7.96 0.57 3.79
C GLU A 354 7.76 2.02 4.27
N HIS A 355 7.73 2.24 5.59
CA HIS A 355 7.65 3.57 6.19
C HIS A 355 8.74 4.53 5.70
N ILE A 356 10.01 4.05 5.62
CA ILE A 356 11.11 4.86 5.10
C ILE A 356 10.91 5.19 3.61
N ALA A 357 10.47 4.20 2.82
CA ALA A 357 10.24 4.39 1.39
C ALA A 357 9.13 5.43 1.14
N ASP A 358 8.01 5.33 1.86
CA ASP A 358 6.91 6.29 1.77
C ASP A 358 7.34 7.69 2.17
N HIS A 359 8.13 7.82 3.25
CA HIS A 359 8.63 9.12 3.70
C HIS A 359 9.64 9.74 2.75
N LYS A 360 10.49 8.95 2.10
CA LYS A 360 11.35 9.44 1.01
C LYS A 360 10.53 9.90 -0.18
N ASN A 361 9.51 9.15 -0.55
CA ASN A 361 8.64 9.48 -1.67
C ASN A 361 7.86 10.77 -1.41
N ILE A 362 7.16 10.88 -0.27
CA ILE A 362 6.44 12.10 0.07
C ILE A 362 7.39 13.30 0.23
N SER A 363 8.59 13.09 0.80
CA SER A 363 9.61 14.15 0.92
C SER A 363 10.00 14.73 -0.43
N SER A 364 10.19 13.86 -1.43
CA SER A 364 10.47 14.28 -2.81
C SER A 364 9.31 15.06 -3.43
N ILE A 365 8.05 14.62 -3.18
CA ILE A 365 6.84 15.26 -3.73
C ILE A 365 6.63 16.67 -3.15
N ILE A 366 6.85 16.84 -1.83
CA ILE A 366 6.62 18.12 -1.13
C ILE A 366 7.88 18.98 -1.04
N GLU A 367 9.01 18.51 -1.61
CA GLU A 367 10.31 19.18 -1.59
C GLU A 367 10.81 19.51 -0.17
N ARG A 368 10.54 18.61 0.79
CA ARG A 368 10.95 18.73 2.20
C ARG A 368 11.40 17.40 2.75
N ASP A 369 12.56 17.32 3.38
CA ASP A 369 13.05 16.09 3.99
C ASP A 369 12.34 15.81 5.32
N LEU A 370 11.35 14.92 5.29
CA LEU A 370 10.61 14.48 6.47
C LEU A 370 11.43 13.54 7.38
N LEU A 371 12.51 12.96 6.86
CA LEU A 371 13.42 12.14 7.66
C LEU A 371 14.28 13.00 8.58
N GLU A 372 14.50 14.27 8.19
CA GLU A 372 15.20 15.27 9.01
C GLU A 372 14.22 16.09 9.85
N ASN A 373 13.11 16.58 9.26
CA ASN A 373 12.12 17.42 9.93
C ASN A 373 10.67 17.04 9.54
N PRO A 374 9.89 16.39 10.42
CA PRO A 374 10.00 16.30 11.90
C PRO A 374 11.05 15.30 12.40
N GLY A 375 11.67 14.54 11.52
CA GLY A 375 12.67 13.53 11.84
C GLY A 375 12.08 12.12 11.89
N LEU A 376 12.84 11.15 11.37
CA LEU A 376 12.43 9.75 11.28
C LEU A 376 11.98 9.17 12.64
N HIS A 377 12.62 9.56 13.74
CA HIS A 377 12.23 9.10 15.08
C HIS A 377 10.80 9.51 15.45
N ARG A 378 10.31 10.68 15.01
CA ARG A 378 8.95 11.15 15.29
C ARG A 378 7.92 10.49 14.38
N THR A 379 8.25 10.31 13.11
CA THR A 379 7.35 9.64 12.16
C THR A 379 7.18 8.17 12.55
N LEU A 380 8.25 7.49 12.97
CA LEU A 380 8.18 6.12 13.48
C LEU A 380 7.37 5.99 14.77
N LEU A 381 7.57 6.90 15.73
CA LEU A 381 6.76 6.91 16.95
C LEU A 381 5.28 7.11 16.62
N GLY A 382 4.98 8.03 15.70
CA GLY A 382 3.62 8.27 15.26
C GLY A 382 2.98 7.07 14.58
N ASP A 383 3.73 6.39 13.71
CA ASP A 383 3.27 5.19 13.01
C ASP A 383 3.08 4.02 13.99
N GLY A 384 4.07 3.74 14.84
CA GLY A 384 3.98 2.66 15.83
C GLY A 384 2.84 2.83 16.83
N VAL A 385 2.70 4.02 17.43
CA VAL A 385 1.61 4.29 18.38
C VAL A 385 0.27 4.37 17.65
N GLY A 386 0.24 4.98 16.44
CA GLY A 386 -0.96 5.00 15.58
C GLY A 386 -1.42 3.60 15.19
N SER A 387 -0.47 2.70 14.91
CA SER A 387 -0.73 1.29 14.63
C SER A 387 -1.35 0.55 15.83
N MET A 388 -0.79 0.75 17.03
CA MET A 388 -1.34 0.17 18.26
C MET A 388 -2.78 0.63 18.51
N VAL A 389 -3.02 1.95 18.40
CA VAL A 389 -4.34 2.54 18.62
C VAL A 389 -5.32 2.11 17.53
N GLY A 390 -4.88 2.09 16.27
CA GLY A 390 -5.69 1.60 15.15
C GLY A 390 -6.15 0.15 15.36
N ALA A 391 -5.24 -0.73 15.74
CA ALA A 391 -5.56 -2.13 16.03
C ALA A 391 -6.42 -2.31 17.28
N PHE A 392 -6.26 -1.48 18.30
CA PHE A 392 -7.11 -1.53 19.50
C PHE A 392 -8.59 -1.34 19.14
N PHE A 393 -8.90 -0.40 18.24
CA PHE A 393 -10.26 -0.18 17.76
C PHE A 393 -10.66 -1.12 16.63
N GLY A 394 -9.81 -1.28 15.60
CA GLY A 394 -10.14 -1.91 14.33
C GLY A 394 -9.54 -3.28 14.09
N GLY A 395 -8.72 -3.79 14.99
CA GLY A 395 -8.05 -5.09 14.86
C GLY A 395 -6.87 -5.12 13.89
N CYS A 396 -6.75 -4.13 13.00
CA CYS A 396 -5.71 -4.06 11.99
C CYS A 396 -4.58 -3.10 12.44
N PRO A 397 -3.32 -3.55 12.54
CA PRO A 397 -2.20 -2.64 12.66
C PRO A 397 -2.20 -1.67 11.48
N ASN A 398 -1.98 -0.38 11.74
CA ASN A 398 -1.91 0.63 10.70
C ASN A 398 -0.47 0.84 10.22
N THR A 399 -0.33 1.35 8.99
CA THR A 399 0.95 1.79 8.42
C THR A 399 0.71 2.97 7.49
N THR A 400 1.79 3.66 7.10
CA THR A 400 1.72 4.69 6.06
C THR A 400 1.23 4.10 4.75
N TYR A 401 0.41 4.86 4.01
CA TYR A 401 -0.19 4.40 2.76
C TYR A 401 0.41 5.09 1.55
N GLY A 402 0.93 4.30 0.61
CA GLY A 402 1.39 4.76 -0.69
C GLY A 402 0.28 5.44 -1.50
N GLU A 403 -0.98 5.00 -1.36
CA GLU A 403 -2.16 5.63 -1.96
C GLU A 403 -2.40 7.04 -1.41
N SER A 404 -2.16 7.26 -0.12
CA SER A 404 -2.21 8.58 0.49
C SER A 404 -1.14 9.50 -0.10
N VAL A 405 0.09 9.00 -0.25
CA VAL A 405 1.21 9.71 -0.87
C VAL A 405 0.90 10.03 -2.34
N ALA A 406 0.37 9.08 -3.09
CA ALA A 406 -0.06 9.27 -4.47
C ALA A 406 -1.20 10.30 -4.59
N CYS A 407 -2.14 10.32 -3.66
CA CYS A 407 -3.19 11.32 -3.60
C CYS A 407 -2.62 12.73 -3.42
N VAL A 408 -1.64 12.92 -2.53
CA VAL A 408 -0.94 14.20 -2.35
C VAL A 408 -0.27 14.64 -3.67
N ALA A 409 0.41 13.73 -4.35
CA ALA A 409 1.07 14.02 -5.64
C ALA A 409 0.07 14.45 -6.72
N ILE A 410 -1.02 13.69 -6.90
CA ILE A 410 -2.02 13.94 -7.96
C ILE A 410 -2.84 15.20 -7.69
N THR A 411 -3.24 15.41 -6.44
CA THR A 411 -4.05 16.58 -6.05
C THR A 411 -3.23 17.83 -5.85
N LYS A 412 -1.90 17.69 -5.75
CA LYS A 412 -0.96 18.77 -5.38
C LYS A 412 -1.33 19.45 -4.05
N ASN A 413 -1.91 18.68 -3.12
CA ASN A 413 -2.35 19.15 -1.82
C ASN A 413 -1.64 18.38 -0.70
N ALA A 414 -0.66 19.03 -0.06
CA ALA A 414 0.10 18.51 1.07
C ALA A 414 -0.41 19.00 2.43
N SER A 415 -1.56 19.67 2.48
CA SER A 415 -2.10 20.22 3.72
C SER A 415 -2.41 19.13 4.76
N VAL A 416 -1.79 19.20 5.92
CA VAL A 416 -2.10 18.30 7.06
C VAL A 416 -3.52 18.54 7.57
N ALA A 417 -4.09 19.73 7.40
CA ALA A 417 -5.49 19.98 7.73
C ALA A 417 -6.43 19.09 6.90
N THR A 418 -6.06 18.80 5.64
CA THR A 418 -6.81 17.86 4.78
C THR A 418 -6.70 16.42 5.30
N ILE A 419 -5.52 15.98 5.73
CA ILE A 419 -5.34 14.65 6.34
C ILE A 419 -6.17 14.50 7.61
N ILE A 420 -6.16 15.52 8.48
CA ILE A 420 -7.00 15.54 9.69
C ILE A 420 -8.49 15.46 9.32
N ALA A 421 -8.94 16.25 8.34
CA ALA A 421 -10.33 16.22 7.90
C ALA A 421 -10.72 14.86 7.29
N ALA A 422 -9.84 14.22 6.53
CA ALA A 422 -10.03 12.88 6.01
C ALA A 422 -10.11 11.83 7.14
N ALA A 423 -9.25 11.94 8.15
CA ALA A 423 -9.25 11.04 9.30
C ALA A 423 -10.55 11.17 10.13
N VAL A 424 -11.02 12.40 10.35
CA VAL A 424 -12.32 12.64 10.98
C VAL A 424 -13.44 12.10 10.09
N GLY A 425 -13.36 12.27 8.78
CA GLY A 425 -14.31 11.71 7.81
C GLY A 425 -14.37 10.17 7.89
N ALA A 426 -13.22 9.48 7.99
CA ALA A 426 -13.14 8.04 8.17
C ALA A 426 -13.87 7.58 9.46
N ILE A 427 -13.61 8.30 10.57
CA ILE A 427 -14.30 8.05 11.85
C ILE A 427 -15.80 8.23 11.69
N LEU A 428 -16.26 9.33 11.09
CA LEU A 428 -17.70 9.60 10.96
C LEU A 428 -18.41 8.58 10.05
N ILE A 429 -17.81 8.23 8.91
CA ILE A 429 -18.39 7.28 7.96
C ILE A 429 -18.47 5.87 8.55
N SER A 430 -17.59 5.50 9.47
CA SER A 430 -17.61 4.19 10.13
C SER A 430 -18.89 3.93 10.96
N PHE A 431 -19.64 4.96 11.32
CA PHE A 431 -20.92 4.84 12.01
C PHE A 431 -22.12 4.79 11.05
N ILE A 432 -21.95 4.98 9.75
CA ILE A 432 -23.06 5.04 8.79
C ILE A 432 -23.44 3.62 8.35
N SER A 433 -24.53 3.08 8.93
CA SER A 433 -24.98 1.69 8.68
C SER A 433 -25.22 1.37 7.20
N PRO A 434 -25.88 2.21 6.37
CA PRO A 434 -26.06 1.92 4.95
C PRO A 434 -24.74 1.82 4.18
N PHE A 435 -23.74 2.63 4.54
CA PHE A 435 -22.40 2.54 3.95
C PHE A 435 -21.73 1.22 4.31
N ILE A 436 -21.80 0.79 5.57
CA ILE A 436 -21.23 -0.48 6.03
C ILE A 436 -21.94 -1.66 5.39
N ALA A 437 -23.27 -1.63 5.27
CA ALA A 437 -24.03 -2.66 4.55
C ALA A 437 -23.58 -2.76 3.08
N PHE A 438 -23.37 -1.63 2.40
CA PHE A 438 -22.83 -1.61 1.04
C PHE A 438 -21.45 -2.28 0.98
N VAL A 439 -20.52 -1.90 1.87
CA VAL A 439 -19.17 -2.49 1.92
C VAL A 439 -19.23 -4.01 2.12
N ASN A 440 -20.03 -4.47 3.08
CA ASN A 440 -20.18 -5.90 3.39
C ASN A 440 -20.89 -6.68 2.27
N SER A 441 -21.70 -6.01 1.44
CA SER A 441 -22.38 -6.63 0.29
C SER A 441 -21.48 -6.81 -0.94
N ILE A 442 -20.28 -6.22 -0.96
CA ILE A 442 -19.35 -6.35 -2.09
C ILE A 442 -18.93 -7.82 -2.24
N PRO A 443 -19.22 -8.49 -3.38
CA PRO A 443 -18.92 -9.90 -3.54
C PRO A 443 -17.42 -10.17 -3.62
N SER A 444 -17.01 -11.38 -3.20
CA SER A 444 -15.60 -11.79 -3.18
C SER A 444 -14.92 -11.60 -4.53
N CYS A 445 -15.60 -11.87 -5.65
CA CYS A 445 -15.02 -11.69 -6.99
C CYS A 445 -14.63 -10.22 -7.30
N VAL A 446 -15.46 -9.27 -6.87
CA VAL A 446 -15.14 -7.83 -7.02
C VAL A 446 -13.93 -7.48 -6.16
N MET A 447 -13.88 -7.98 -4.94
CA MET A 447 -12.73 -7.79 -4.06
C MET A 447 -11.48 -8.46 -4.62
N GLY A 448 -11.58 -9.66 -5.20
CA GLY A 448 -10.48 -10.34 -5.89
C GLY A 448 -9.90 -9.50 -7.03
N GLY A 449 -10.76 -8.85 -7.84
CA GLY A 449 -10.33 -7.92 -8.89
C GLY A 449 -9.55 -6.70 -8.35
N VAL A 450 -10.00 -6.13 -7.23
CA VAL A 450 -9.29 -5.05 -6.52
C VAL A 450 -7.96 -5.55 -5.97
N CYS A 451 -7.96 -6.70 -5.29
CA CYS A 451 -6.79 -7.29 -4.65
C CYS A 451 -5.69 -7.63 -5.66
N MET A 452 -6.03 -8.11 -6.85
CA MET A 452 -5.04 -8.33 -7.92
C MET A 452 -4.24 -7.06 -8.24
N ALA A 453 -4.91 -5.92 -8.34
CA ALA A 453 -4.22 -4.65 -8.59
C ALA A 453 -3.43 -4.17 -7.36
N LEU A 454 -4.02 -4.22 -6.16
CA LEU A 454 -3.36 -3.78 -4.91
C LEU A 454 -2.11 -4.61 -4.60
N TYR A 455 -2.22 -5.94 -4.62
CA TYR A 455 -1.09 -6.83 -4.37
C TYR A 455 -0.01 -6.68 -5.44
N GLY A 456 -0.43 -6.50 -6.71
CA GLY A 456 0.47 -6.18 -7.79
C GLY A 456 1.25 -4.88 -7.55
N PHE A 457 0.60 -3.83 -7.07
CA PHE A 457 1.26 -2.57 -6.75
C PHE A 457 2.27 -2.70 -5.61
N ILE A 458 1.93 -3.45 -4.55
CA ILE A 458 2.86 -3.74 -3.45
C ILE A 458 4.08 -4.50 -3.99
N ALA A 459 3.85 -5.56 -4.77
CA ALA A 459 4.91 -6.36 -5.37
C ALA A 459 5.86 -5.51 -6.24
N VAL A 460 5.29 -4.70 -7.14
CA VAL A 460 6.06 -3.81 -8.02
C VAL A 460 6.77 -2.72 -7.23
N SER A 461 6.19 -2.20 -6.14
CA SER A 461 6.86 -1.24 -5.26
C SER A 461 8.15 -1.83 -4.66
N GLY A 462 8.09 -3.07 -4.16
CA GLY A 462 9.28 -3.80 -3.71
C GLY A 462 10.31 -4.00 -4.81
N LEU A 463 9.88 -4.37 -6.02
CA LEU A 463 10.79 -4.55 -7.17
C LEU A 463 11.46 -3.22 -7.59
N LYS A 464 10.76 -2.10 -7.51
CA LYS A 464 11.36 -0.78 -7.77
C LYS A 464 12.48 -0.45 -6.79
N MET A 465 12.41 -0.91 -5.54
CA MET A 465 13.47 -0.67 -4.55
C MET A 465 14.79 -1.35 -4.90
N ILE A 466 14.77 -2.42 -5.72
CA ILE A 466 15.98 -3.11 -6.18
C ILE A 466 16.42 -2.69 -7.59
N GLN A 467 15.78 -1.72 -8.19
CA GLN A 467 16.08 -1.29 -9.56
C GLN A 467 17.54 -0.84 -9.74
N ASP A 468 18.12 -0.22 -8.71
CA ASP A 468 19.50 0.25 -8.69
C ASP A 468 20.47 -0.81 -8.12
N VAL A 469 20.01 -2.00 -7.78
CA VAL A 469 20.83 -3.10 -7.27
C VAL A 469 21.39 -3.90 -8.44
N ASP A 470 22.71 -3.98 -8.53
CA ASP A 470 23.37 -4.80 -9.55
C ASP A 470 23.15 -6.30 -9.27
N LEU A 471 22.23 -6.91 -10.01
CA LEU A 471 21.89 -8.33 -9.91
C LEU A 471 22.86 -9.25 -10.68
N ASN A 472 23.83 -8.71 -11.43
CA ASN A 472 24.91 -9.52 -12.03
C ASN A 472 25.91 -9.96 -10.97
N LYS A 473 25.97 -9.26 -9.83
CA LYS A 473 26.77 -9.70 -8.69
C LYS A 473 26.13 -10.91 -8.01
N ASN A 474 26.81 -12.05 -8.01
CA ASN A 474 26.32 -13.30 -7.42
C ASN A 474 25.79 -13.13 -5.99
N LYS A 475 26.46 -12.31 -5.17
CA LYS A 475 26.01 -11.97 -3.82
C LYS A 475 24.56 -11.43 -3.81
N ASN A 476 24.28 -10.41 -4.64
CA ASN A 476 22.99 -9.78 -4.69
C ASN A 476 21.92 -10.72 -5.27
N LEU A 477 22.30 -11.47 -6.32
CA LEU A 477 21.45 -12.48 -6.95
C LEU A 477 20.98 -13.51 -5.91
N PHE A 478 21.90 -14.08 -5.10
CA PHE A 478 21.55 -15.07 -4.09
C PHE A 478 20.66 -14.50 -3.00
N VAL A 479 20.93 -13.29 -2.49
CA VAL A 479 20.10 -12.66 -1.45
C VAL A 479 18.67 -12.47 -1.95
N VAL A 480 18.50 -11.90 -3.16
CA VAL A 480 17.18 -11.68 -3.76
C VAL A 480 16.47 -13.01 -4.01
N SER A 481 17.14 -14.00 -4.59
CA SER A 481 16.58 -15.31 -4.92
C SER A 481 16.08 -16.05 -3.68
N VAL A 482 16.85 -16.06 -2.61
CA VAL A 482 16.48 -16.75 -1.35
C VAL A 482 15.23 -16.09 -0.74
N ILE A 483 15.15 -14.77 -0.71
CA ILE A 483 13.99 -14.03 -0.19
C ILE A 483 12.74 -14.36 -1.01
N LEU A 484 12.82 -14.21 -2.34
CA LEU A 484 11.67 -14.44 -3.23
C LEU A 484 11.15 -15.87 -3.13
N ILE A 485 12.04 -16.87 -3.20
CA ILE A 485 11.61 -18.27 -3.16
C ILE A 485 11.07 -18.66 -1.77
N ALA A 486 11.71 -18.22 -0.69
CA ALA A 486 11.21 -18.50 0.66
C ALA A 486 9.83 -17.86 0.91
N GLY A 487 9.65 -16.61 0.46
CA GLY A 487 8.40 -15.90 0.66
C GLY A 487 7.25 -16.43 -0.21
N ILE A 488 7.46 -16.55 -1.52
CA ILE A 488 6.43 -17.03 -2.47
C ILE A 488 6.13 -18.52 -2.23
N GLY A 489 7.17 -19.32 -1.94
CA GLY A 489 7.02 -20.73 -1.61
C GLY A 489 6.32 -21.02 -0.28
N GLY A 490 6.01 -19.96 0.50
CA GLY A 490 5.27 -20.09 1.74
C GLY A 490 6.08 -20.75 2.86
N LEU A 491 7.42 -20.56 2.90
CA LEU A 491 8.27 -21.12 3.95
C LEU A 491 7.84 -20.61 5.33
N THR A 492 7.23 -21.45 6.12
CA THR A 492 6.89 -21.21 7.52
C THR A 492 7.66 -22.15 8.43
N LEU A 493 8.04 -21.66 9.60
CA LEU A 493 8.69 -22.49 10.62
C LEU A 493 7.77 -22.55 11.84
N THR A 494 7.38 -23.78 12.21
CA THR A 494 6.50 -24.01 13.35
C THR A 494 7.25 -24.73 14.46
N PHE A 495 7.24 -24.16 15.66
CA PHE A 495 7.85 -24.69 16.87
C PHE A 495 6.77 -24.81 17.96
N GLY A 496 6.14 -25.98 18.07
CA GLY A 496 4.97 -26.14 18.91
C GLY A 496 3.81 -25.29 18.44
N ALA A 497 3.32 -24.36 19.27
CA ALA A 497 2.25 -23.44 18.93
C ALA A 497 2.76 -22.16 18.21
N VAL A 498 4.06 -21.94 18.11
CA VAL A 498 4.67 -20.73 17.54
C VAL A 498 4.95 -20.94 16.06
N THR A 499 4.36 -20.11 15.20
CA THR A 499 4.61 -20.14 13.75
C THR A 499 5.22 -18.82 13.29
N ILE A 500 6.41 -18.90 12.66
CA ILE A 500 7.04 -17.78 11.96
C ILE A 500 6.44 -17.72 10.55
N THR A 501 5.86 -16.59 10.18
CA THR A 501 5.23 -16.38 8.88
C THR A 501 6.25 -16.42 7.73
N SER A 502 5.79 -16.69 6.50
CA SER A 502 6.66 -16.78 5.32
C SER A 502 7.41 -15.47 5.03
N VAL A 503 6.76 -14.32 5.21
CA VAL A 503 7.40 -13.00 5.05
C VAL A 503 8.50 -12.82 6.09
N ALA A 504 8.26 -13.22 7.34
CA ALA A 504 9.25 -13.14 8.41
C ALA A 504 10.45 -14.09 8.15
N CYS A 505 10.19 -15.33 7.74
CA CYS A 505 11.23 -16.30 7.37
C CYS A 505 12.09 -15.77 6.23
N ALA A 506 11.47 -15.22 5.18
CA ALA A 506 12.17 -14.67 4.02
C ALA A 506 13.06 -13.49 4.41
N LEU A 507 12.57 -12.56 5.25
CA LEU A 507 13.37 -11.45 5.77
C LEU A 507 14.60 -11.96 6.56
N ILE A 508 14.38 -12.87 7.50
CA ILE A 508 15.45 -13.44 8.33
C ILE A 508 16.51 -14.11 7.44
N LEU A 509 16.09 -14.94 6.49
CA LEU A 509 17.00 -15.61 5.55
C LEU A 509 17.75 -14.60 4.67
N GLY A 510 17.08 -13.55 4.21
CA GLY A 510 17.69 -12.49 3.42
C GLY A 510 18.76 -11.72 4.20
N ILE A 511 18.49 -11.36 5.45
CA ILE A 511 19.47 -10.73 6.33
C ILE A 511 20.67 -11.66 6.55
N LEU A 512 20.43 -12.93 6.88
CA LEU A 512 21.47 -13.92 7.09
C LEU A 512 22.32 -14.12 5.81
N ALA A 513 21.70 -14.29 4.65
CA ALA A 513 22.39 -14.42 3.38
C ALA A 513 23.25 -13.18 3.08
N ASN A 514 22.72 -11.97 3.28
CA ASN A 514 23.45 -10.73 3.08
C ASN A 514 24.66 -10.60 4.03
N LEU A 515 24.52 -11.05 5.28
CA LEU A 515 25.62 -11.03 6.25
C LEU A 515 26.69 -12.08 5.93
N LEU A 516 26.28 -13.30 5.58
CA LEU A 516 27.20 -14.39 5.20
C LEU A 516 28.00 -14.03 3.95
N LEU A 517 27.35 -13.43 2.95
CA LEU A 517 27.98 -13.07 1.69
C LEU A 517 28.66 -11.69 1.71
N LYS A 518 28.74 -11.03 2.87
CA LYS A 518 29.28 -9.67 2.99
C LYS A 518 30.71 -9.53 2.47
N ASN A 519 31.53 -10.56 2.68
CA ASN A 519 32.95 -10.59 2.31
C ASN A 519 33.22 -11.46 1.04
N ALA A 520 32.18 -11.77 0.27
CA ALA A 520 32.36 -12.47 -1.01
C ALA A 520 33.25 -11.61 -1.92
N PRO A 521 34.25 -12.25 -2.63
CA PRO A 521 35.06 -11.51 -3.57
C PRO A 521 34.17 -10.88 -4.63
N GLU A 522 34.46 -9.62 -4.98
CA GLU A 522 33.80 -8.99 -6.14
C GLU A 522 34.34 -9.66 -7.38
N GLU A 523 33.49 -10.33 -8.16
CA GLU A 523 33.83 -10.83 -9.46
C GLU A 523 34.08 -9.63 -10.39
N GLU A 524 35.27 -9.58 -11.02
CA GLU A 524 35.66 -8.56 -11.98
C GLU A 524 34.84 -8.61 -13.27
#